data_a7d17191efde3c9393d0a01d74526881
#
_entry.id   a7d17191efde3c9393d0a01d74526881
#
_cell.length_a   1.000
_cell.length_b   1.000
_cell.length_c   1.000
_cell.angle_alpha   90.00
_cell.angle_beta   90.00
_cell.angle_gamma   90.00
#
_symmetry.space_group_name_H-M   'P 1'
#
loop_
_entity.id
_entity.type
_entity.pdbx_description
1 polymer ?
#
loop_
_entity_poly.entity_id
_entity_poly.type
_entity_poly.pdbx_seq_one_letter_code
_entity_poly.pdbx_strand_id
1 'polypeptide(L)'
;MSANSSSLATRVMRGAVAMLLLRWVTRVLGLVSVAITARLLTPDDFGVMGTASIVLGLFLNLSSSGGGEVLVRMKNLEPDHVHTVWTMRLLMSIPLALTLFLLSGPLSVWLHEPRVADVIKLVAFIPCFEALASPGPTLLAREMNFTRLFYLRVAVKFISVIATIVLAFVLRDYWALVLGQVSAALALIVVTHAFWP
;
A
#
# COMPACT_ATOMS: atom_id res chain seq x y z
N MET A 1 25.40 20.10 27.25
CA MET A 1 24.20 19.26 26.95
C MET A 1 23.18 19.92 26.00
N SER A 2 23.28 21.20 25.65
CA SER A 2 22.29 21.95 24.82
C SER A 2 22.44 21.80 23.29
N ALA A 3 23.64 21.50 22.78
CA ALA A 3 23.86 21.38 21.32
C ALA A 3 23.23 20.14 20.68
N ASN A 4 22.97 19.09 21.44
CA ASN A 4 22.40 17.83 20.93
C ASN A 4 20.86 17.88 20.80
N SER A 5 20.21 18.72 21.62
CA SER A 5 18.73 18.86 21.61
C SER A 5 18.24 19.68 20.40
N SER A 6 18.99 20.69 19.97
CA SER A 6 18.65 21.50 18.79
C SER A 6 18.78 20.71 17.48
N SER A 7 19.76 19.83 17.38
CA SER A 7 19.93 18.95 16.20
C SER A 7 18.83 17.88 16.09
N LEU A 8 18.38 17.33 17.21
CA LEU A 8 17.26 16.40 17.29
C LEU A 8 15.94 17.07 16.93
N ALA A 9 15.66 18.24 17.49
CA ALA A 9 14.45 19.00 17.17
C ALA A 9 14.38 19.34 15.68
N THR A 10 15.48 19.73 15.06
CA THR A 10 15.53 20.03 13.62
C THR A 10 15.30 18.78 12.77
N ARG A 11 15.84 17.62 13.16
CA ARG A 11 15.58 16.34 12.45
C ARG A 11 14.13 15.91 12.56
N VAL A 12 13.55 16.00 13.75
CA VAL A 12 12.14 15.67 13.98
C VAL A 12 11.24 16.60 13.18
N MET A 13 11.53 17.90 13.18
CA MET A 13 10.75 18.89 12.44
C MET A 13 10.81 18.65 10.93
N ARG A 14 12.00 18.40 10.37
CA ARG A 14 12.15 18.02 8.95
C ARG A 14 11.41 16.72 8.62
N GLY A 15 11.45 15.75 9.52
CA GLY A 15 10.71 14.50 9.36
C GLY A 15 9.19 14.71 9.35
N ALA A 16 8.68 15.52 10.28
CA ALA A 16 7.25 15.85 10.33
C ALA A 16 6.78 16.58 9.06
N VAL A 17 7.54 17.56 8.60
CA VAL A 17 7.26 18.28 7.35
C VAL A 17 7.30 17.35 6.15
N ALA A 18 8.31 16.46 6.04
CA ALA A 18 8.39 15.49 4.96
C ALA A 18 7.19 14.53 4.95
N MET A 19 6.73 14.08 6.12
CA MET A 19 5.55 13.21 6.24
C MET A 19 4.25 13.96 5.89
N LEU A 20 4.11 15.22 6.27
CA LEU A 20 2.97 16.05 5.88
C LEU A 20 2.97 16.27 4.37
N LEU A 21 4.10 16.65 3.79
CA LEU A 21 4.24 16.80 2.34
C LEU A 21 3.93 15.50 1.60
N LEU A 22 4.40 14.35 2.11
CA LEU A 22 4.07 13.04 1.55
C LEU A 22 2.56 12.81 1.49
N ARG A 23 1.85 13.09 2.60
CA ARG A 23 0.39 12.94 2.65
C ARG A 23 -0.30 13.84 1.63
N TRP A 24 0.11 15.10 1.53
CA TRP A 24 -0.48 16.04 0.59
C TRP A 24 -0.20 15.66 -0.86
N VAL A 25 1.04 15.35 -1.21
CA VAL A 25 1.44 14.96 -2.57
C VAL A 25 0.71 13.68 -2.99
N THR A 26 0.68 12.65 -2.14
CA THR A 26 -0.02 11.39 -2.48
C THR A 26 -1.53 11.58 -2.58
N ARG A 27 -2.11 12.50 -1.78
CA ARG A 27 -3.53 12.82 -1.85
C ARG A 27 -3.89 13.58 -3.12
N VAL A 28 -3.08 14.59 -3.50
CA VAL A 28 -3.27 15.33 -4.76
C VAL A 28 -3.13 14.40 -5.95
N LEU A 29 -2.10 13.55 -5.99
CA LEU A 29 -1.94 12.54 -7.04
C LEU A 29 -3.14 11.59 -7.12
N GLY A 30 -3.68 11.18 -5.96
CA GLY A 30 -4.88 10.37 -5.91
C GLY A 30 -6.11 11.09 -6.47
N LEU A 31 -6.32 12.36 -6.08
CA LEU A 31 -7.42 13.19 -6.58
C LEU A 31 -7.33 13.40 -8.11
N VAL A 32 -6.13 13.67 -8.62
CA VAL A 32 -5.91 13.80 -10.07
C VAL A 32 -6.25 12.50 -10.79
N SER A 33 -5.79 11.35 -10.25
CA SER A 33 -6.13 10.03 -10.79
C SER A 33 -7.64 9.81 -10.84
N VAL A 34 -8.34 10.06 -9.72
CA VAL A 34 -9.80 9.91 -9.64
C VAL A 34 -10.51 10.88 -10.59
N ALA A 35 -10.09 12.14 -10.68
CA ALA A 35 -10.70 13.13 -11.57
C ALA A 35 -10.58 12.73 -13.05
N ILE A 36 -9.47 12.13 -13.45
CA ILE A 36 -9.26 11.65 -14.83
C ILE A 36 -10.08 10.39 -15.06
N THR A 37 -10.00 9.41 -14.16
CA THR A 37 -10.72 8.14 -14.30
C THR A 37 -12.24 8.32 -14.22
N ALA A 38 -12.75 9.27 -13.43
CA ALA A 38 -14.18 9.58 -13.35
C ALA A 38 -14.77 10.15 -14.66
N ARG A 39 -13.94 10.61 -15.59
CA ARG A 39 -14.39 11.00 -16.94
C ARG A 39 -14.43 9.84 -17.93
N LEU A 40 -13.75 8.76 -17.61
CA LEU A 40 -13.56 7.60 -18.50
C LEU A 40 -14.42 6.40 -18.09
N LEU A 41 -14.67 6.26 -16.79
CA LEU A 41 -15.38 5.16 -16.19
C LEU A 41 -16.78 5.62 -15.74
N THR A 42 -17.70 4.65 -15.62
CA THR A 42 -19.06 4.90 -15.12
C THR A 42 -19.08 4.97 -13.58
N PRO A 43 -20.09 5.62 -12.97
CA PRO A 43 -20.28 5.58 -11.52
C PRO A 43 -20.42 4.15 -10.97
N ASP A 44 -20.96 3.25 -11.77
CA ASP A 44 -21.16 1.84 -11.44
C ASP A 44 -19.81 1.11 -11.27
N ASP A 45 -18.83 1.40 -12.13
CA ASP A 45 -17.46 0.87 -12.01
C ASP A 45 -16.79 1.28 -10.69
N PHE A 46 -17.01 2.53 -10.27
CA PHE A 46 -16.55 3.01 -8.98
C PHE A 46 -17.28 2.33 -7.81
N GLY A 47 -18.57 2.00 -7.99
CA GLY A 47 -19.35 1.25 -7.02
C GLY A 47 -18.77 -0.13 -6.75
N VAL A 48 -18.50 -0.90 -7.80
CA VAL A 48 -17.87 -2.23 -7.73
C VAL A 48 -16.53 -2.16 -6.99
N MET A 49 -15.66 -1.21 -7.41
CA MET A 49 -14.35 -1.05 -6.79
C MET A 49 -14.42 -0.54 -5.35
N GLY A 50 -15.35 0.37 -5.05
CA GLY A 50 -15.58 0.88 -3.70
C GLY A 50 -15.99 -0.23 -2.74
N THR A 51 -16.93 -1.07 -3.15
CA THR A 51 -17.38 -2.23 -2.37
C THR A 51 -16.26 -3.22 -2.11
N ALA A 52 -15.49 -3.58 -3.13
CA ALA A 52 -14.32 -4.45 -2.97
C ALA A 52 -13.26 -3.83 -2.04
N SER A 53 -13.05 -2.51 -2.13
CA SER A 53 -12.09 -1.79 -1.28
C SER A 53 -12.49 -1.76 0.19
N ILE A 54 -13.79 -1.69 0.50
CA ILE A 54 -14.29 -1.79 1.88
C ILE A 54 -13.96 -3.17 2.45
N VAL A 55 -14.27 -4.23 1.71
CA VAL A 55 -13.95 -5.60 2.13
C VAL A 55 -12.46 -5.77 2.36
N LEU A 56 -11.64 -5.39 1.38
CA LEU A 56 -10.18 -5.46 1.50
C LEU A 56 -9.67 -4.64 2.70
N GLY A 57 -10.18 -3.43 2.89
CA GLY A 57 -9.80 -2.54 3.99
C GLY A 57 -10.10 -3.14 5.36
N LEU A 58 -11.24 -3.79 5.55
CA LEU A 58 -11.57 -4.50 6.79
C LEU A 58 -10.58 -5.63 7.05
N PHE A 59 -10.29 -6.45 6.06
CA PHE A 59 -9.33 -7.55 6.20
C PHE A 59 -7.90 -7.08 6.42
N LEU A 60 -7.45 -6.04 5.73
CA LEU A 60 -6.13 -5.45 5.96
C LEU A 60 -5.99 -4.86 7.37
N ASN A 61 -7.03 -4.23 7.90
CA ASN A 61 -7.01 -3.72 9.27
C ASN A 61 -6.92 -4.86 10.30
N LEU A 62 -7.61 -5.96 10.09
CA LEU A 62 -7.50 -7.15 10.95
C LEU A 62 -6.11 -7.79 10.87
N SER A 63 -5.47 -7.75 9.70
CA SER A 63 -4.14 -8.33 9.46
C SER A 63 -2.99 -7.40 9.86
N SER A 64 -3.21 -6.10 9.96
CA SER A 64 -2.18 -5.10 10.23
C SER A 64 -1.60 -5.13 11.65
N SER A 65 -1.68 -6.28 12.32
CA SER A 65 -1.23 -6.52 13.70
C SER A 65 0.28 -6.30 13.88
N GLY A 66 0.75 -5.04 13.79
CA GLY A 66 1.92 -4.59 14.54
C GLY A 66 3.32 -5.02 14.10
N GLY A 67 3.52 -5.92 13.14
CA GLY A 67 4.87 -6.40 12.81
C GLY A 67 5.86 -5.30 12.42
N GLY A 68 5.44 -4.33 11.63
CA GLY A 68 6.27 -3.17 11.27
C GLY A 68 6.54 -2.23 12.45
N GLU A 69 5.57 -2.05 13.33
CA GLU A 69 5.70 -1.22 14.52
C GLU A 69 6.66 -1.83 15.56
N VAL A 70 6.69 -3.16 15.67
CA VAL A 70 7.63 -3.88 16.54
C VAL A 70 9.07 -3.59 16.13
N LEU A 71 9.40 -3.67 14.82
CA LEU A 71 10.73 -3.35 14.32
C LEU A 71 11.16 -1.92 14.63
N VAL A 72 10.22 -0.96 14.55
CA VAL A 72 10.52 0.45 14.86
C VAL A 72 10.79 0.66 16.35
N ARG A 73 10.14 -0.12 17.24
CA ARG A 73 10.25 0.02 18.70
C ARG A 73 11.39 -0.77 19.34
N MET A 74 11.91 -1.79 18.67
CA MET A 74 13.02 -2.61 19.20
C MET A 74 14.28 -1.77 19.41
N LYS A 75 14.88 -1.83 20.62
CA LYS A 75 16.13 -1.10 20.94
C LYS A 75 17.34 -1.69 20.22
N ASN A 76 17.49 -3.01 20.20
CA ASN A 76 18.57 -3.73 19.53
C ASN A 76 17.99 -4.49 18.34
N LEU A 77 18.27 -4.03 17.13
CA LEU A 77 17.85 -4.68 15.90
C LEU A 77 19.03 -5.52 15.37
N GLU A 78 18.84 -6.82 15.41
CA GLU A 78 19.73 -7.77 14.72
C GLU A 78 19.13 -8.11 13.34
N PRO A 79 19.95 -8.45 12.34
CA PRO A 79 19.47 -8.83 11.01
C PRO A 79 18.42 -9.95 11.08
N ASP A 80 18.58 -10.90 11.99
CA ASP A 80 17.67 -12.03 12.19
C ASP A 80 16.25 -11.60 12.57
N HIS A 81 16.11 -10.51 13.33
CA HIS A 81 14.79 -9.95 13.67
C HIS A 81 14.07 -9.40 12.44
N VAL A 82 14.81 -8.81 11.50
CA VAL A 82 14.24 -8.29 10.24
C VAL A 82 13.73 -9.44 9.38
N HIS A 83 14.55 -10.49 9.25
CA HIS A 83 14.16 -11.70 8.50
C HIS A 83 12.95 -12.40 9.13
N THR A 84 12.93 -12.51 10.47
CA THR A 84 11.81 -13.12 11.20
C THR A 84 10.50 -12.36 10.96
N VAL A 85 10.51 -11.03 11.11
CA VAL A 85 9.30 -10.21 10.89
C VAL A 85 8.86 -10.26 9.43
N TRP A 86 9.79 -10.25 8.49
CA TRP A 86 9.47 -10.38 7.07
C TRP A 86 8.82 -11.73 6.75
N THR A 87 9.41 -12.83 7.22
CA THR A 87 8.86 -14.18 7.06
C THR A 87 7.48 -14.29 7.72
N MET A 88 7.31 -13.74 8.91
CA MET A 88 6.04 -13.73 9.63
C MET A 88 4.95 -12.95 8.87
N ARG A 89 5.31 -11.80 8.27
CA ARG A 89 4.41 -11.05 7.38
C ARG A 89 3.97 -11.86 6.19
N LEU A 90 4.90 -12.54 5.53
CA LEU A 90 4.62 -13.40 4.39
C LEU A 90 3.71 -14.56 4.78
N LEU A 91 4.03 -15.23 5.90
CA LEU A 91 3.25 -16.35 6.40
C LEU A 91 1.82 -15.96 6.79
N MET A 92 1.62 -14.75 7.33
CA MET A 92 0.29 -14.25 7.69
C MET A 92 -0.50 -13.74 6.48
N SER A 93 0.17 -13.27 5.42
CA SER A 93 -0.51 -12.78 4.21
C SER A 93 -1.15 -13.90 3.39
N ILE A 94 -0.57 -15.12 3.41
CA ILE A 94 -1.08 -16.27 2.66
C ILE A 94 -2.47 -16.74 3.17
N PRO A 95 -2.67 -17.04 4.46
CA PRO A 95 -3.99 -17.45 4.96
C PRO A 95 -5.03 -16.32 4.81
N LEU A 96 -4.60 -15.05 4.93
CA LEU A 96 -5.47 -13.91 4.68
C LEU A 96 -5.96 -13.87 3.23
N ALA A 97 -5.04 -14.00 2.28
CA ALA A 97 -5.36 -14.05 0.86
C ALA A 97 -6.29 -15.23 0.53
N LEU A 98 -5.98 -16.41 1.10
CA LEU A 98 -6.80 -17.62 0.91
C LEU A 98 -8.21 -17.42 1.47
N THR A 99 -8.32 -16.85 2.67
CA THR A 99 -9.61 -16.56 3.29
C THR A 99 -10.45 -15.62 2.43
N LEU A 100 -9.86 -14.50 1.97
CA LEU A 100 -10.53 -13.56 1.07
C LEU A 100 -10.93 -14.22 -0.26
N PHE A 101 -10.05 -15.03 -0.83
CA PHE A 101 -10.31 -15.75 -2.07
C PHE A 101 -11.50 -16.69 -1.93
N LEU A 102 -11.56 -17.47 -0.85
CA LEU A 102 -12.67 -18.41 -0.57
C LEU A 102 -13.97 -17.67 -0.24
N LEU A 103 -13.88 -16.55 0.49
CA LEU A 103 -15.06 -15.74 0.82
C LEU A 103 -15.57 -14.87 -0.34
N SER A 104 -14.84 -14.75 -1.43
CA SER A 104 -15.21 -13.88 -2.56
C SER A 104 -16.60 -14.20 -3.12
N GLY A 105 -16.95 -15.50 -3.26
CA GLY A 105 -18.28 -15.93 -3.70
C GLY A 105 -19.39 -15.58 -2.72
N PRO A 106 -19.36 -16.05 -1.46
CA PRO A 106 -20.32 -15.66 -0.44
C PRO A 106 -20.48 -14.13 -0.27
N LEU A 107 -19.38 -13.38 -0.30
CA LEU A 107 -19.42 -11.92 -0.18
C LEU A 107 -20.10 -11.26 -1.36
N SER A 108 -19.89 -11.72 -2.59
CA SER A 108 -20.53 -11.16 -3.78
C SER A 108 -22.06 -11.39 -3.76
N VAL A 109 -22.51 -12.53 -3.27
CA VAL A 109 -23.95 -12.81 -3.08
C VAL A 109 -24.52 -11.91 -2.00
N TRP A 110 -23.85 -11.75 -0.88
CA TRP A 110 -24.29 -10.89 0.23
C TRP A 110 -24.34 -9.42 -0.17
N LEU A 111 -23.40 -8.98 -1.00
CA LEU A 111 -23.32 -7.60 -1.53
C LEU A 111 -24.25 -7.36 -2.73
N HIS A 112 -24.95 -8.39 -3.22
CA HIS A 112 -25.81 -8.34 -4.41
C HIS A 112 -25.12 -7.82 -5.68
N GLU A 113 -23.79 -8.04 -5.79
CA GLU A 113 -22.98 -7.58 -6.91
C GLU A 113 -22.00 -8.68 -7.36
N PRO A 114 -22.36 -9.49 -8.37
CA PRO A 114 -21.55 -10.62 -8.83
C PRO A 114 -20.14 -10.24 -9.29
N ARG A 115 -19.98 -9.03 -9.89
CA ARG A 115 -18.69 -8.53 -10.39
C ARG A 115 -17.65 -8.35 -9.28
N VAL A 116 -18.10 -8.11 -8.06
CA VAL A 116 -17.23 -7.93 -6.89
C VAL A 116 -16.47 -9.21 -6.54
N ALA A 117 -17.01 -10.40 -6.88
CA ALA A 117 -16.33 -11.67 -6.62
C ALA A 117 -14.96 -11.74 -7.29
N ASP A 118 -14.87 -11.42 -8.58
CA ASP A 118 -13.64 -11.51 -9.33
C ASP A 118 -12.65 -10.41 -8.95
N VAL A 119 -13.16 -9.24 -8.59
CA VAL A 119 -12.34 -8.17 -8.01
C VAL A 119 -11.73 -8.62 -6.69
N ILE A 120 -12.53 -9.16 -5.76
CA ILE A 120 -12.03 -9.64 -4.46
C ILE A 120 -10.99 -10.75 -4.65
N LYS A 121 -11.19 -11.70 -5.57
CA LYS A 121 -10.21 -12.75 -5.85
C LYS A 121 -8.84 -12.18 -6.22
N LEU A 122 -8.81 -11.15 -7.07
CA LEU A 122 -7.54 -10.55 -7.49
C LEU A 122 -6.93 -9.67 -6.39
N VAL A 123 -7.72 -8.81 -5.74
CA VAL A 123 -7.23 -7.93 -4.67
C VAL A 123 -6.81 -8.71 -3.41
N ALA A 124 -7.32 -9.92 -3.21
CA ALA A 124 -6.90 -10.81 -2.12
C ALA A 124 -5.39 -11.10 -2.13
N PHE A 125 -4.74 -11.05 -3.29
CA PHE A 125 -3.29 -11.27 -3.41
C PHE A 125 -2.45 -10.01 -3.13
N ILE A 126 -3.05 -8.82 -3.05
CA ILE A 126 -2.31 -7.57 -2.77
C ILE A 126 -1.49 -7.66 -1.48
N PRO A 127 -2.02 -8.17 -0.34
CA PRO A 127 -1.22 -8.34 0.88
C PRO A 127 -0.01 -9.25 0.70
N CYS A 128 -0.10 -10.28 -0.16
CA CYS A 128 1.02 -11.15 -0.48
C CYS A 128 2.10 -10.40 -1.27
N PHE A 129 1.72 -9.61 -2.27
CA PHE A 129 2.66 -8.75 -3.00
C PHE A 129 3.31 -7.70 -2.08
N GLU A 130 2.54 -7.07 -1.20
CA GLU A 130 3.09 -6.13 -0.23
C GLU A 130 4.02 -6.80 0.80
N ALA A 131 3.75 -8.06 1.15
CA ALA A 131 4.62 -8.83 2.04
C ALA A 131 5.95 -9.21 1.38
N LEU A 132 5.97 -9.40 0.04
CA LEU A 132 7.18 -9.64 -0.74
C LEU A 132 8.07 -8.40 -0.86
N ALA A 133 7.53 -7.20 -0.64
CA ALA A 133 8.34 -5.98 -0.65
C ALA A 133 9.40 -6.00 0.46
N SER A 134 10.57 -5.46 0.17
CA SER A 134 11.67 -5.35 1.15
C SER A 134 11.22 -4.54 2.39
N PRO A 135 11.71 -4.89 3.60
CA PRO A 135 11.45 -4.14 4.83
C PRO A 135 12.10 -2.74 4.87
N GLY A 136 12.81 -2.36 3.80
CA GLY A 136 13.50 -1.08 3.65
C GLY A 136 12.69 0.15 4.09
N PRO A 137 11.42 0.34 3.68
CA PRO A 137 10.61 1.47 4.15
C PRO A 137 10.46 1.55 5.66
N THR A 138 10.36 0.40 6.35
CA THR A 138 10.27 0.34 7.81
C THR A 138 11.60 0.71 8.47
N LEU A 139 12.71 0.26 7.89
CA LEU A 139 14.06 0.61 8.35
C LEU A 139 14.35 2.10 8.15
N LEU A 140 13.99 2.67 6.99
CA LEU A 140 14.11 4.11 6.74
C LEU A 140 13.30 4.96 7.74
N ALA A 141 12.11 4.50 8.11
CA ALA A 141 11.29 5.17 9.12
C ALA A 141 11.96 5.10 10.50
N ARG A 142 12.58 3.96 10.86
CA ARG A 142 13.34 3.79 12.10
C ARG A 142 14.56 4.71 12.15
N GLU A 143 15.31 4.81 11.05
CA GLU A 143 16.49 5.69 10.94
C GLU A 143 16.10 7.17 10.84
N MET A 144 14.83 7.51 10.92
CA MET A 144 14.28 8.87 10.70
C MET A 144 14.69 9.47 9.34
N ASN A 145 14.99 8.62 8.35
CA ASN A 145 15.32 9.06 7.00
C ASN A 145 14.06 9.26 6.16
N PHE A 146 13.23 10.21 6.61
CA PHE A 146 11.93 10.49 6.00
C PHE A 146 12.04 11.05 4.58
N THR A 147 13.18 11.62 4.21
CA THR A 147 13.41 12.14 2.85
C THR A 147 13.47 11.00 1.83
N ARG A 148 14.23 9.94 2.12
CA ARG A 148 14.27 8.77 1.24
C ARG A 148 12.93 8.04 1.20
N LEU A 149 12.27 7.93 2.36
CA LEU A 149 10.94 7.35 2.46
C LEU A 149 9.90 8.14 1.64
N PHE A 150 10.02 9.48 1.63
CA PHE A 150 9.18 10.36 0.81
C PHE A 150 9.35 10.05 -0.68
N TYR A 151 10.57 10.05 -1.21
CA TYR A 151 10.81 9.77 -2.63
C TYR A 151 10.34 8.36 -3.04
N LEU A 152 10.60 7.35 -2.21
CA LEU A 152 10.15 5.99 -2.44
C LEU A 152 8.61 5.91 -2.55
N ARG A 153 7.91 6.47 -1.56
CA ARG A 153 6.44 6.45 -1.53
C ARG A 153 5.81 7.25 -2.67
N VAL A 154 6.38 8.41 -3.00
CA VAL A 154 5.92 9.23 -4.13
C VAL A 154 6.16 8.52 -5.45
N ALA A 155 7.31 7.87 -5.65
CA ALA A 155 7.60 7.11 -6.86
C ALA A 155 6.60 5.97 -7.07
N VAL A 156 6.35 5.16 -6.02
CA VAL A 156 5.35 4.08 -6.08
C VAL A 156 3.96 4.64 -6.41
N LYS A 157 3.55 5.74 -5.76
CA LYS A 157 2.25 6.36 -6.03
C LYS A 157 2.15 6.90 -7.45
N PHE A 158 3.22 7.51 -7.95
CA PHE A 158 3.26 8.07 -9.30
C PHE A 158 3.14 6.97 -10.36
N ILE A 159 3.90 5.87 -10.21
CA ILE A 159 3.79 4.69 -11.09
C ILE A 159 2.37 4.14 -11.08
N SER A 160 1.77 3.97 -9.91
CA SER A 160 0.39 3.49 -9.77
C SER A 160 -0.62 4.40 -10.47
N VAL A 161 -0.49 5.72 -10.29
CA VAL A 161 -1.39 6.70 -10.92
C VAL A 161 -1.29 6.64 -12.44
N ILE A 162 -0.07 6.61 -12.99
CA ILE A 162 0.14 6.48 -14.44
C ILE A 162 -0.46 5.17 -14.95
N ALA A 163 -0.17 4.05 -14.27
CA ALA A 163 -0.72 2.74 -14.67
C ALA A 163 -2.25 2.74 -14.65
N THR A 164 -2.86 3.29 -13.59
CA THR A 164 -4.33 3.40 -13.49
C THR A 164 -4.91 4.24 -14.62
N ILE A 165 -4.33 5.38 -14.92
CA ILE A 165 -4.81 6.28 -15.99
C ILE A 165 -4.66 5.58 -17.35
N VAL A 166 -3.50 4.99 -17.66
CA VAL A 166 -3.28 4.27 -18.92
C VAL A 166 -4.28 3.13 -19.07
N LEU A 167 -4.46 2.33 -18.02
CA LEU A 167 -5.43 1.23 -18.03
C LEU A 167 -6.87 1.72 -18.19
N ALA A 168 -7.22 2.86 -17.59
CA ALA A 168 -8.55 3.46 -17.76
C ALA A 168 -8.82 3.90 -19.20
N PHE A 169 -7.81 4.41 -19.90
CA PHE A 169 -7.93 4.74 -21.32
C PHE A 169 -8.10 3.49 -22.21
N VAL A 170 -7.44 2.40 -21.86
CA VAL A 170 -7.42 1.15 -22.66
C VAL A 170 -8.66 0.29 -22.38
N LEU A 171 -8.95 0.04 -21.09
CA LEU A 171 -9.99 -0.91 -20.67
C LEU A 171 -11.36 -0.26 -20.56
N ARG A 172 -11.44 1.00 -20.13
CA ARG A 172 -12.70 1.75 -19.88
C ARG A 172 -13.69 0.98 -19.01
N ASP A 173 -13.20 0.25 -18.03
CA ASP A 173 -13.95 -0.64 -17.16
C ASP A 173 -13.31 -0.61 -15.74
N TYR A 174 -14.06 -1.08 -14.71
CA TYR A 174 -13.61 -1.17 -13.32
C TYR A 174 -12.27 -1.92 -13.16
N TRP A 175 -11.92 -2.82 -14.08
CA TRP A 175 -10.63 -3.50 -14.10
C TRP A 175 -9.42 -2.57 -14.16
N ALA A 176 -9.59 -1.38 -14.70
CA ALA A 176 -8.53 -0.37 -14.70
C ALA A 176 -8.14 0.07 -13.29
N LEU A 177 -9.13 0.22 -12.40
CA LEU A 177 -8.90 0.57 -11.00
C LEU A 177 -8.29 -0.59 -10.22
N VAL A 178 -8.75 -1.81 -10.48
CA VAL A 178 -8.24 -3.03 -9.85
C VAL A 178 -6.78 -3.26 -10.21
N LEU A 179 -6.46 -3.27 -11.49
CA LEU A 179 -5.09 -3.45 -11.99
C LEU A 179 -4.18 -2.28 -11.59
N GLY A 180 -4.74 -1.08 -11.44
CA GLY A 180 -4.05 0.08 -10.89
C GLY A 180 -3.58 -0.15 -9.44
N GLN A 181 -4.38 -0.81 -8.60
CA GLN A 181 -3.96 -1.20 -7.24
C GLN A 181 -2.92 -2.32 -7.26
N VAL A 182 -3.09 -3.33 -8.11
CA VAL A 182 -2.08 -4.38 -8.27
C VAL A 182 -0.75 -3.80 -8.76
N SER A 183 -0.79 -2.85 -9.70
CA SER A 183 0.42 -2.16 -10.18
C SER A 183 1.13 -1.38 -9.06
N ALA A 184 0.39 -0.82 -8.10
CA ALA A 184 0.98 -0.17 -6.92
C ALA A 184 1.75 -1.16 -6.05
N ALA A 185 1.19 -2.36 -5.82
CA ALA A 185 1.84 -3.41 -5.05
C ALA A 185 3.10 -3.94 -5.76
N LEU A 186 3.02 -4.15 -7.07
CA LEU A 186 4.19 -4.54 -7.89
C LEU A 186 5.26 -3.44 -7.94
N ALA A 187 4.86 -2.17 -8.12
CA ALA A 187 5.77 -1.05 -8.07
C ALA A 187 6.47 -0.94 -6.72
N LEU A 188 5.77 -1.23 -5.62
CA LEU A 188 6.37 -1.27 -4.30
C LEU A 188 7.49 -2.31 -4.23
N ILE A 189 7.27 -3.53 -4.74
CA ILE A 189 8.30 -4.58 -4.79
C ILE A 189 9.51 -4.08 -5.59
N VAL A 190 9.30 -3.63 -6.82
CA VAL A 190 10.40 -3.21 -7.70
C VAL A 190 11.18 -2.05 -7.09
N VAL A 191 10.48 -1.01 -6.63
CA VAL A 191 11.12 0.18 -6.06
C VAL A 191 11.88 -0.16 -4.78
N THR A 192 11.30 -0.98 -3.88
CA THR A 192 11.98 -1.33 -2.63
C THR A 192 13.21 -2.19 -2.85
N HIS A 193 13.22 -3.12 -3.81
CA HIS A 193 14.39 -3.93 -4.13
C HIS A 193 15.46 -3.16 -4.93
N ALA A 194 15.05 -2.18 -5.76
CA ALA A 194 15.99 -1.34 -6.50
C ALA A 194 16.72 -0.33 -5.59
N PHE A 195 16.05 0.18 -4.56
CA PHE A 195 16.63 1.16 -3.64
C PHE A 195 17.25 0.55 -2.38
N TRP A 196 16.97 -0.71 -2.10
CA TRP A 196 17.47 -1.45 -0.94
C TRP A 196 17.67 -2.92 -1.32
N PRO A 197 18.85 -3.26 -1.84
CA PRO A 197 19.20 -4.65 -2.17
C PRO A 197 19.32 -5.50 -0.92
#